data_388206e54eadd7a800ec0cbb8b462949
#
_entry.id   388206e54eadd7a800ec0cbb8b462949
#
_cell.length_a   1.000
_cell.length_b   1.000
_cell.length_c   1.000
_cell.angle_alpha   90.00
_cell.angle_beta   90.00
_cell.angle_gamma   90.00
#
_symmetry.space_group_name_H-M   'P 1'
#
loop_
_entity.id
_entity.type
_entity.pdbx_description
1 polymer ?
#
loop_
_entity_poly.entity_id
_entity_poly.type
_entity_poly.pdbx_seq_one_letter_code
_entity_poly.pdbx_strand_id
1 'polypeptide(L)'
;MATREQLADEAARARKVRHLVDLSTSLIQQSGMTRRDAEHLVQMVRERILNLFPDGEETYELVYAPRFRRLIDEFARPDAGVLLQFPGPRR
;
A
#
# COMPACT_ATOMS: atom_id res chain seq x y z
N MET A 1 6.92 21.52 -23.95
CA MET A 1 6.94 20.09 -24.33
C MET A 1 8.01 19.34 -23.59
N ALA A 2 7.68 18.11 -23.18
CA ALA A 2 8.66 17.31 -22.46
C ALA A 2 9.76 16.83 -23.40
N THR A 3 11.00 16.81 -22.91
CA THR A 3 12.11 16.28 -23.68
C THR A 3 12.08 14.76 -23.60
N ARG A 4 12.92 14.12 -24.45
CA ARG A 4 13.04 12.67 -24.39
C ARG A 4 13.52 12.21 -23.03
N GLU A 5 14.46 12.93 -22.42
CA GLU A 5 14.96 12.58 -21.10
C GLU A 5 13.88 12.70 -20.05
N GLN A 6 13.06 13.76 -20.10
CA GLN A 6 11.97 13.94 -19.16
C GLN A 6 10.94 12.83 -19.28
N LEU A 7 10.64 12.39 -20.49
CA LEU A 7 9.71 11.30 -20.71
C LEU A 7 10.27 9.98 -20.19
N ALA A 8 11.57 9.76 -20.37
CA ALA A 8 12.21 8.56 -19.85
C ALA A 8 12.23 8.55 -18.33
N ASP A 9 12.47 9.69 -17.69
CA ASP A 9 12.45 9.79 -16.25
C ASP A 9 11.05 9.53 -15.70
N GLU A 10 10.06 10.09 -16.37
CA GLU A 10 8.67 9.89 -15.94
C GLU A 10 8.28 8.43 -16.06
N ALA A 11 8.67 7.79 -17.15
CA ALA A 11 8.40 6.37 -17.33
C ALA A 11 9.07 5.52 -16.27
N ALA A 12 10.30 5.89 -15.89
CA ALA A 12 11.02 5.17 -14.85
C ALA A 12 10.32 5.32 -13.50
N ARG A 13 9.85 6.53 -13.18
CA ARG A 13 9.11 6.75 -11.94
C ARG A 13 7.81 5.96 -11.93
N ALA A 14 7.12 5.92 -13.06
CA ALA A 14 5.87 5.18 -13.18
C ALA A 14 6.10 3.69 -12.93
N ARG A 15 7.21 3.15 -13.45
CA ARG A 15 7.54 1.74 -13.21
C ARG A 15 7.80 1.48 -11.73
N LYS A 16 8.47 2.42 -11.05
CA LYS A 16 8.72 2.27 -9.62
C LYS A 16 7.42 2.25 -8.82
N VAL A 17 6.49 3.14 -9.17
CA VAL A 17 5.19 3.16 -8.50
C VAL A 17 4.48 1.84 -8.70
N ARG A 18 4.44 1.35 -9.95
CA ARG A 18 3.78 0.08 -10.24
C ARG A 18 4.40 -1.06 -9.44
N HIS A 19 5.72 -1.09 -9.39
CA HIS A 19 6.43 -2.13 -8.65
C HIS A 19 6.09 -2.05 -7.15
N LEU A 20 6.08 -0.84 -6.59
CA LEU A 20 5.73 -0.66 -5.18
C LEU A 20 4.31 -1.13 -4.89
N VAL A 21 3.37 -0.80 -5.77
CA VAL A 21 1.99 -1.19 -5.58
C VAL A 21 1.84 -2.71 -5.70
N ASP A 22 2.49 -3.30 -6.70
CA ASP A 22 2.41 -4.75 -6.89
C ASP A 22 3.03 -5.50 -5.73
N LEU A 23 4.18 -5.05 -5.26
CA LEU A 23 4.86 -5.70 -4.15
C LEU A 23 4.04 -5.58 -2.87
N SER A 24 3.49 -4.40 -2.61
CA SER A 24 2.69 -4.18 -1.41
C SER A 24 1.42 -5.00 -1.45
N THR A 25 0.79 -5.09 -2.61
CA THR A 25 -0.40 -5.92 -2.79
C THR A 25 -0.09 -7.37 -2.44
N SER A 26 1.02 -7.89 -2.99
CA SER A 26 1.42 -9.26 -2.71
C SER A 26 1.70 -9.50 -1.23
N LEU A 27 2.36 -8.55 -0.58
CA LEU A 27 2.66 -8.67 0.84
C LEU A 27 1.38 -8.72 1.68
N ILE A 28 0.43 -7.85 1.39
CA ILE A 28 -0.83 -7.84 2.13
C ILE A 28 -1.59 -9.15 1.91
N GLN A 29 -1.59 -9.66 0.69
CA GLN A 29 -2.33 -10.87 0.36
C GLN A 29 -1.70 -12.14 0.92
N GLN A 30 -0.38 -12.19 1.04
CA GLN A 30 0.29 -13.46 1.30
C GLN A 30 0.98 -13.56 2.65
N SER A 31 1.31 -12.45 3.29
CA SER A 31 2.12 -12.52 4.51
C SER A 31 1.32 -12.76 5.77
N GLY A 32 0.00 -12.56 5.73
CA GLY A 32 -0.80 -12.69 6.94
C GLY A 32 -0.56 -11.60 7.95
N MET A 33 -0.13 -10.43 7.52
CA MET A 33 0.16 -9.34 8.46
C MET A 33 -1.11 -8.81 9.11
N THR A 34 -0.94 -8.19 10.27
CA THR A 34 -2.07 -7.60 10.98
C THR A 34 -2.54 -6.34 10.26
N ARG A 35 -3.76 -5.90 10.63
CA ARG A 35 -4.29 -4.66 10.07
C ARG A 35 -3.35 -3.49 10.35
N ARG A 36 -2.83 -3.40 11.56
CA ARG A 36 -1.92 -2.32 11.92
C ARG A 36 -0.69 -2.31 11.01
N ASP A 37 -0.07 -3.48 10.82
CA ASP A 37 1.11 -3.59 9.98
C ASP A 37 0.78 -3.27 8.52
N ALA A 38 -0.38 -3.72 8.05
CA ALA A 38 -0.80 -3.42 6.68
C ALA A 38 -1.01 -1.93 6.48
N GLU A 39 -1.61 -1.26 7.47
CA GLU A 39 -1.83 0.18 7.38
C GLU A 39 -0.51 0.94 7.40
N HIS A 40 0.45 0.50 8.21
CA HIS A 40 1.78 1.09 8.20
C HIS A 40 2.46 0.92 6.85
N LEU A 41 2.36 -0.26 6.27
CA LEU A 41 2.93 -0.53 4.96
C LEU A 41 2.33 0.41 3.91
N VAL A 42 1.01 0.54 3.91
CA VAL A 42 0.32 1.37 2.93
C VAL A 42 0.72 2.83 3.11
N GLN A 43 0.86 3.29 4.36
CA GLN A 43 1.30 4.66 4.61
C GLN A 43 2.70 4.91 4.07
N MET A 44 3.61 3.96 4.28
CA MET A 44 4.96 4.09 3.73
C MET A 44 4.97 4.11 2.20
N VAL A 45 4.12 3.29 1.60
CA VAL A 45 3.99 3.26 0.15
C VAL A 45 3.46 4.59 -0.36
N ARG A 46 2.46 5.14 0.31
CA ARG A 46 1.91 6.44 -0.06
C ARG A 46 3.00 7.52 -0.06
N GLU A 47 3.79 7.55 1.00
CA GLU A 47 4.86 8.54 1.11
C GLU A 47 5.88 8.38 -0.01
N ARG A 48 6.22 7.14 -0.33
CA ARG A 48 7.18 6.89 -1.40
C ARG A 48 6.62 7.30 -2.76
N ILE A 49 5.36 7.00 -3.01
CA ILE A 49 4.72 7.40 -4.27
C ILE A 49 4.70 8.92 -4.40
N LEU A 50 4.37 9.62 -3.31
CA LEU A 50 4.30 11.07 -3.36
C LEU A 50 5.69 11.71 -3.45
N ASN A 51 6.73 11.03 -3.00
CA ASN A 51 8.09 11.48 -3.25
C ASN A 51 8.45 11.39 -4.73
N LEU A 52 7.96 10.34 -5.40
CA LEU A 52 8.22 10.17 -6.82
C LEU A 52 7.33 11.07 -7.68
N PHE A 53 6.11 11.33 -7.22
CA PHE A 53 5.15 12.18 -7.94
C PHE A 53 4.53 13.16 -6.94
N PRO A 54 5.19 14.31 -6.67
CA PRO A 54 4.68 15.25 -5.67
C PRO A 54 3.28 15.77 -5.95
N ASP A 55 2.90 15.83 -7.23
CA ASP A 55 1.56 16.30 -7.60
C ASP A 55 0.53 15.17 -7.64
N GLY A 56 0.89 13.98 -7.18
CA GLY A 56 0.06 12.79 -7.34
C GLY A 56 -0.90 12.50 -6.21
N GLU A 57 -1.09 13.40 -5.26
CA GLU A 57 -1.91 13.09 -4.09
C GLU A 57 -3.34 12.77 -4.47
N GLU A 58 -3.95 13.56 -5.33
CA GLU A 58 -5.32 13.31 -5.75
C GLU A 58 -5.45 11.97 -6.46
N THR A 59 -4.51 11.70 -7.36
CA THR A 59 -4.52 10.42 -8.06
C THR A 59 -4.38 9.26 -7.08
N TYR A 60 -3.49 9.40 -6.10
CA TYR A 60 -3.32 8.36 -5.11
C TYR A 60 -4.63 8.10 -4.35
N GLU A 61 -5.28 9.17 -3.87
CA GLU A 61 -6.49 9.01 -3.09
C GLU A 61 -7.65 8.44 -3.90
N LEU A 62 -7.71 8.74 -5.18
CA LEU A 62 -8.80 8.26 -6.03
C LEU A 62 -8.56 6.84 -6.55
N VAL A 63 -7.32 6.48 -6.82
CA VAL A 63 -7.01 5.22 -7.50
C VAL A 63 -6.48 4.17 -6.53
N TYR A 64 -5.47 4.52 -5.74
CA TYR A 64 -4.75 3.52 -4.94
C TYR A 64 -5.30 3.35 -3.54
N ALA A 65 -5.71 4.43 -2.88
CA ALA A 65 -6.18 4.34 -1.51
C ALA A 65 -7.40 3.42 -1.38
N PRO A 66 -8.41 3.50 -2.25
CA PRO A 66 -9.54 2.57 -2.14
C PRO A 66 -9.14 1.13 -2.38
N ARG A 67 -8.20 0.91 -3.30
CA ARG A 67 -7.71 -0.44 -3.59
C ARG A 67 -7.00 -1.05 -2.38
N PHE A 68 -6.13 -0.28 -1.75
CA PHE A 68 -5.41 -0.76 -0.58
C PHE A 68 -6.36 -0.99 0.60
N ARG A 69 -7.35 -0.11 0.75
CA ARG A 69 -8.33 -0.28 1.83
C ARG A 69 -9.07 -1.60 1.67
N ARG A 70 -9.48 -1.94 0.46
CA ARG A 70 -10.15 -3.20 0.20
C ARG A 70 -9.24 -4.38 0.47
N LEU A 71 -7.97 -4.28 0.09
CA LEU A 71 -7.02 -5.35 0.34
C LEU A 71 -6.84 -5.59 1.83
N ILE A 72 -6.72 -4.52 2.61
CA ILE A 72 -6.57 -4.64 4.04
C ILE A 72 -7.81 -5.29 4.65
N ASP A 73 -8.99 -4.83 4.25
CA ASP A 73 -10.23 -5.39 4.77
C ASP A 73 -10.37 -6.88 4.44
N GLU A 74 -9.86 -7.29 3.30
CA GLU A 74 -10.03 -8.64 2.82
C GLU A 74 -8.98 -9.61 3.34
N PHE A 75 -7.73 -9.17 3.46
CA PHE A 75 -6.63 -10.07 3.74
C PHE A 75 -5.92 -9.85 5.06
N ALA A 76 -5.99 -8.66 5.65
CA ALA A 76 -5.24 -8.41 6.88
C ALA A 76 -5.91 -9.09 8.07
N ARG A 77 -5.09 -9.60 8.99
CA ARG A 77 -5.60 -10.22 10.20
C ARG A 77 -5.97 -9.15 11.22
N PRO A 78 -6.90 -9.44 12.14
CA PRO A 78 -7.17 -8.51 13.22
C PRO A 78 -5.92 -8.26 14.05
N ASP A 79 -5.86 -7.13 14.71
CA ASP A 79 -4.74 -6.82 15.59
C ASP A 79 -4.70 -7.77 16.77
N ALA A 80 -3.51 -7.97 17.32
CA ALA A 80 -3.31 -8.91 18.40
C ALA A 80 -4.19 -8.62 19.61
N GLY A 81 -4.44 -7.34 19.90
CA GLY A 81 -5.30 -6.99 21.00
C GLY A 81 -6.70 -7.55 20.86
N VAL A 82 -7.22 -7.55 19.65
CA VAL A 82 -8.53 -8.12 19.38
C VAL A 82 -8.50 -9.63 19.59
N LEU A 83 -7.46 -10.28 19.11
CA LEU A 83 -7.34 -11.72 19.27
C LEU A 83 -7.24 -12.13 20.74
N LEU A 84 -6.57 -11.34 21.53
CA LEU A 84 -6.40 -11.67 22.92
C LEU A 84 -7.71 -11.58 23.71
N GLN A 85 -8.68 -10.90 23.19
CA GLN A 85 -9.97 -10.81 23.87
C GLN A 85 -10.80 -12.05 23.70
N PHE A 86 -10.45 -12.87 22.76
CA PHE A 86 -11.16 -14.11 22.63
C PHE A 86 -10.67 -15.02 23.69
N PRO A 87 -11.53 -15.73 24.18
CA PRO A 87 -11.17 -16.69 25.11
C PRO A 87 -10.49 -17.67 24.32
N GLY A 88 -10.13 -17.47 23.67
CA GLY A 88 -9.49 -18.15 23.13
C GLY A 88 -9.43 -19.22 23.55
N PRO A 89 -9.68 -19.46 23.66
CA PRO A 89 -9.82 -20.19 24.10
C PRO A 89 -9.13 -20.75 24.84
N ARG A 90 -9.01 -20.74 25.24
CA ARG A 90 -8.48 -20.91 25.89
C ARG A 90 -8.70 -21.36 26.79
N ARG A 91 -9.07 -21.82 26.87
CA ARG A 91 -9.37 -22.08 27.59
C ARG A 91 -9.81 -22.73 27.60
#